data_9aea3db815bfec857b36896a0de82db5
#
_entry.id   9aea3db815bfec857b36896a0de82db5
#
_cell.length_a   1.000
_cell.length_b   1.000
_cell.length_c   1.000
_cell.angle_alpha   90.00
_cell.angle_beta   90.00
_cell.angle_gamma   90.00
#
_symmetry.space_group_name_H-M   'P 1'
#
loop_
_entity.id
_entity.type
_entity.pdbx_description
1 polymer ?
#
loop_
_entity_poly.entity_id
_entity_poly.type
_entity_poly.pdbx_seq_one_letter_code
_entity_poly.pdbx_strand_id
1 'polypeptide(L)'
;MSLSPDSAPVPGRRRAALIFIFITVLIDVLSFGVIIPVLPDLVRHFTGGDYVVAAGWIGWIGWFGFLFAAIQFVCSPLQGALSDRFGRRPVILLSCLGLGLDFVVMAIAHSLPMLLLARIISGVCSASFSTANAYIADVTPPDKRAGAFGMLGAAFGIGFVAGPLIGGWLGSIGLRWPFWFAAGLALLNVLYGWFVLPESLPAERRTVRLDWSHANPLGALKLLRRYPQVFGLASVVFLANLAHYVYPSIFVLFAGYQYHWGPREVSWVLAGVGVCSIIVNALLVGRLVRRLGERRALLLGLGCGVIGFIIYGLADSGAAFLVGVPISALWAIAAPSAQALITREVGADAQGRVQGALTGLVSLAGIAGPLLFANVFAWFIGSGAPLHLPGAPWLLAAVLLAAGWGMAWKRAAPAPHPRRSREANLFSLRSRLLFPICAGTARLVSFVLRHRLEPLWFPTSWQFRHRLRSRCAMPPRMPIAWSKQCR
;
A
#
# COMPACT_ATOMS: atom_id res chain seq x y z
N MET A 1 -31.92 1.79 -41.48
CA MET A 1 -30.79 0.91 -41.68
C MET A 1 -30.60 0.13 -40.35
N SER A 2 -31.16 -1.08 -40.29
CA SER A 2 -31.22 -1.93 -39.10
C SER A 2 -29.81 -2.46 -38.76
N LEU A 3 -29.30 -2.07 -37.61
CA LEU A 3 -28.06 -2.62 -37.04
C LEU A 3 -28.27 -4.11 -36.74
N SER A 4 -27.53 -4.96 -37.41
CA SER A 4 -27.53 -6.39 -37.17
C SER A 4 -26.99 -6.71 -35.76
N PRO A 5 -27.63 -7.63 -34.99
CA PRO A 5 -27.25 -7.97 -33.61
C PRO A 5 -25.99 -8.88 -33.49
N ASP A 6 -25.22 -9.07 -34.56
CA ASP A 6 -24.30 -10.24 -34.71
C ASP A 6 -22.86 -10.05 -34.32
N SER A 7 -22.52 -9.11 -33.46
CA SER A 7 -21.11 -8.97 -32.99
C SER A 7 -20.89 -9.27 -31.50
N ALA A 8 -21.80 -9.98 -30.84
CA ALA A 8 -21.55 -10.46 -29.48
C ALA A 8 -20.54 -11.62 -29.51
N PRO A 9 -19.34 -11.50 -28.88
CA PRO A 9 -18.39 -12.60 -28.85
C PRO A 9 -19.00 -13.86 -28.28
N VAL A 10 -18.71 -15.00 -28.94
CA VAL A 10 -19.17 -16.34 -28.52
C VAL A 10 -18.90 -16.54 -27.02
N PRO A 11 -19.83 -17.10 -26.23
CA PRO A 11 -19.70 -17.25 -24.76
C PRO A 11 -18.40 -17.90 -24.28
N GLY A 12 -17.86 -18.87 -25.03
CA GLY A 12 -16.57 -19.50 -24.73
C GLY A 12 -15.36 -18.57 -24.86
N ARG A 13 -15.34 -17.72 -25.86
CA ARG A 13 -14.23 -16.73 -26.06
C ARG A 13 -14.24 -15.66 -24.97
N ARG A 14 -15.39 -15.24 -24.46
CA ARG A 14 -15.49 -14.30 -23.33
C ARG A 14 -14.92 -14.85 -22.05
N ARG A 15 -15.22 -16.11 -21.71
CA ARG A 15 -14.71 -16.75 -20.50
C ARG A 15 -13.18 -16.90 -20.56
N ALA A 16 -12.65 -17.31 -21.70
CA ALA A 16 -11.21 -17.40 -21.92
C ALA A 16 -10.52 -16.04 -21.78
N ALA A 17 -11.09 -14.96 -22.33
CA ALA A 17 -10.56 -13.61 -22.22
C ALA A 17 -10.55 -13.11 -20.77
N LEU A 18 -11.60 -13.34 -19.98
CA LEU A 18 -11.66 -12.95 -18.56
C LEU A 18 -10.63 -13.71 -17.72
N ILE A 19 -10.48 -15.04 -17.98
CA ILE A 19 -9.45 -15.86 -17.31
C ILE A 19 -8.07 -15.35 -17.67
N PHE A 20 -7.82 -15.03 -18.94
CA PHE A 20 -6.54 -14.46 -19.36
C PHE A 20 -6.22 -13.16 -18.61
N ILE A 21 -7.14 -12.20 -18.59
CA ILE A 21 -6.92 -10.92 -17.90
C ILE A 21 -6.71 -11.13 -16.40
N PHE A 22 -7.43 -12.08 -15.78
CA PHE A 22 -7.20 -12.46 -14.39
C PHE A 22 -5.76 -12.95 -14.17
N ILE A 23 -5.30 -13.87 -15.02
CA ILE A 23 -3.93 -14.42 -14.95
C ILE A 23 -2.90 -13.31 -15.20
N THR A 24 -3.13 -12.44 -16.18
CA THR A 24 -2.24 -11.31 -16.47
C THR A 24 -2.09 -10.40 -15.27
N VAL A 25 -3.21 -9.95 -14.69
CA VAL A 25 -3.18 -9.08 -13.51
C VAL A 25 -2.58 -9.79 -12.30
N LEU A 26 -2.88 -11.07 -12.11
CA LEU A 26 -2.27 -11.87 -11.04
C LEU A 26 -0.75 -11.94 -11.19
N ILE A 27 -0.24 -12.21 -12.38
CA ILE A 27 1.20 -12.26 -12.67
C ILE A 27 1.84 -10.88 -12.48
N ASP A 28 1.23 -9.82 -12.96
CA ASP A 28 1.74 -8.45 -12.80
C ASP A 28 1.87 -8.08 -11.31
N VAL A 29 0.81 -8.34 -10.52
CA VAL A 29 0.82 -8.03 -9.07
C VAL A 29 1.78 -8.95 -8.31
N LEU A 30 1.82 -10.23 -8.67
CA LEU A 30 2.75 -11.20 -8.08
C LEU A 30 4.20 -10.80 -8.37
N SER A 31 4.52 -10.44 -9.62
CA SER A 31 5.86 -10.00 -10.02
C SER A 31 6.29 -8.74 -9.26
N PHE A 32 5.37 -7.78 -9.11
CA PHE A 32 5.60 -6.60 -8.27
C PHE A 32 5.83 -6.98 -6.80
N GLY A 33 4.99 -7.88 -6.26
CA GLY A 33 5.08 -8.34 -4.86
C GLY A 33 6.39 -9.09 -4.56
N VAL A 34 6.90 -9.87 -5.51
CA VAL A 34 8.16 -10.64 -5.41
C VAL A 34 9.36 -9.70 -5.18
N ILE A 35 9.32 -8.49 -5.73
CA ILE A 35 10.44 -7.54 -5.70
C ILE A 35 10.46 -6.72 -4.41
N ILE A 36 9.30 -6.49 -3.79
CA ILE A 36 9.16 -5.61 -2.61
C ILE A 36 10.17 -5.93 -1.50
N PRO A 37 10.33 -7.19 -1.04
CA PRO A 37 11.23 -7.50 0.07
C PRO A 37 12.71 -7.43 -0.29
N VAL A 38 13.07 -7.37 -1.57
CA VAL A 38 14.46 -7.56 -2.03
C VAL A 38 15.08 -6.31 -2.64
N LEU A 39 14.27 -5.46 -3.29
CA LEU A 39 14.80 -4.27 -3.97
C LEU A 39 15.54 -3.30 -3.04
N PRO A 40 15.05 -2.97 -1.82
CA PRO A 40 15.79 -2.11 -0.91
C PRO A 40 17.12 -2.71 -0.45
N ASP A 41 17.18 -4.03 -0.25
CA ASP A 41 18.42 -4.73 0.09
C ASP A 41 19.42 -4.75 -1.08
N LEU A 42 18.92 -4.86 -2.32
CA LEU A 42 19.77 -4.74 -3.50
C LEU A 42 20.36 -3.33 -3.64
N VAL A 43 19.55 -2.28 -3.39
CA VAL A 43 20.05 -0.89 -3.35
C VAL A 43 21.10 -0.75 -2.26
N ARG A 44 20.86 -1.27 -1.07
CA ARG A 44 21.82 -1.26 0.05
C ARG A 44 23.13 -1.98 -0.30
N HIS A 45 23.06 -3.09 -0.99
CA HIS A 45 24.25 -3.80 -1.46
C HIS A 45 25.12 -2.92 -2.36
N PHE A 46 24.53 -2.15 -3.28
CA PHE A 46 25.28 -1.22 -4.14
C PHE A 46 25.75 0.05 -3.45
N THR A 47 25.22 0.37 -2.26
CA THR A 47 25.68 1.51 -1.44
C THR A 47 26.66 1.10 -0.35
N GLY A 48 27.32 -0.05 -0.48
CA GLY A 48 28.32 -0.53 0.49
C GLY A 48 27.72 -0.99 1.82
N GLY A 49 26.44 -1.29 1.89
CA GLY A 49 25.75 -1.76 3.10
C GLY A 49 25.21 -0.64 3.99
N ASP A 50 25.46 0.63 3.67
CA ASP A 50 25.01 1.78 4.46
C ASP A 50 23.51 2.04 4.29
N TYR A 51 22.76 2.01 5.39
CA TYR A 51 21.32 2.26 5.41
C TYR A 51 20.97 3.75 5.17
N VAL A 52 21.82 4.69 5.63
CA VAL A 52 21.58 6.13 5.42
C VAL A 52 21.71 6.46 3.95
N VAL A 53 22.77 5.97 3.31
CA VAL A 53 23.00 6.16 1.87
C VAL A 53 21.94 5.45 1.06
N ALA A 54 21.56 4.22 1.42
CA ALA A 54 20.50 3.47 0.74
C ALA A 54 19.14 4.19 0.86
N ALA A 55 18.79 4.67 2.05
CA ALA A 55 17.56 5.45 2.26
C ALA A 55 17.60 6.78 1.48
N GLY A 56 18.77 7.44 1.43
CA GLY A 56 19.00 8.61 0.59
C GLY A 56 18.72 8.32 -0.90
N TRP A 57 19.21 7.21 -1.44
CA TRP A 57 18.92 6.79 -2.81
C TRP A 57 17.45 6.46 -3.04
N ILE A 58 16.78 5.88 -2.06
CA ILE A 58 15.32 5.61 -2.12
C ILE A 58 14.52 6.91 -1.94
N GLY A 59 15.01 7.88 -1.16
CA GLY A 59 14.36 9.16 -0.85
C GLY A 59 14.82 10.35 -1.70
N TRP A 60 15.99 10.96 -1.38
CA TRP A 60 16.46 12.25 -1.95
C TRP A 60 17.06 12.16 -3.34
N ILE A 61 17.88 11.15 -3.54
CA ILE A 61 18.28 10.76 -4.88
C ILE A 61 17.14 9.92 -5.45
N GLY A 62 16.14 9.70 -4.67
CA GLY A 62 14.94 8.92 -4.63
C GLY A 62 14.18 8.72 -5.90
N TRP A 63 14.98 8.61 -6.89
CA TRP A 63 14.60 8.38 -8.24
C TRP A 63 13.90 7.03 -8.40
N PHE A 64 14.13 6.07 -7.48
CA PHE A 64 13.49 4.76 -7.63
C PHE A 64 11.98 4.81 -7.42
N GLY A 65 11.49 5.38 -6.34
CA GLY A 65 10.05 5.51 -6.07
C GLY A 65 9.43 6.70 -6.78
N PHE A 66 10.08 7.87 -6.69
CA PHE A 66 9.62 9.11 -7.31
C PHE A 66 9.57 9.01 -8.83
N LEU A 67 10.68 8.58 -9.46
CA LEU A 67 10.78 8.53 -10.92
C LEU A 67 9.79 7.54 -11.50
N PHE A 68 9.67 6.36 -10.88
CA PHE A 68 8.65 5.38 -11.26
C PHE A 68 7.25 5.99 -11.18
N ALA A 69 6.88 6.60 -10.06
CA ALA A 69 5.56 7.18 -9.86
C ALA A 69 5.29 8.39 -10.78
N ALA A 70 6.30 9.24 -11.01
CA ALA A 70 6.19 10.39 -11.91
C ALA A 70 6.00 9.96 -13.37
N ILE A 71 6.80 9.00 -13.82
CA ILE A 71 6.68 8.46 -15.19
C ILE A 71 5.34 7.73 -15.34
N GLN A 72 4.96 6.90 -14.39
CA GLN A 72 3.67 6.20 -14.39
C GLN A 72 2.50 7.20 -14.46
N PHE A 73 2.58 8.29 -13.69
CA PHE A 73 1.56 9.34 -13.70
C PHE A 73 1.37 9.97 -15.08
N VAL A 74 2.47 10.24 -15.78
CA VAL A 74 2.44 10.81 -17.13
C VAL A 74 2.05 9.76 -18.18
N CYS A 75 2.64 8.56 -18.08
CA CYS A 75 2.47 7.52 -19.11
C CYS A 75 1.13 6.76 -19.00
N SER A 76 0.50 6.70 -17.83
CA SER A 76 -0.75 5.97 -17.65
C SER A 76 -1.91 6.51 -18.52
N PRO A 77 -2.20 7.83 -18.55
CA PRO A 77 -3.18 8.37 -19.48
C PRO A 77 -2.79 8.19 -20.96
N LEU A 78 -1.49 8.30 -21.26
CA LEU A 78 -0.97 8.09 -22.61
C LEU A 78 -1.20 6.66 -23.08
N GLN A 79 -0.89 5.66 -22.25
CA GLN A 79 -1.13 4.26 -22.57
C GLN A 79 -2.63 3.97 -22.72
N GLY A 80 -3.48 4.59 -21.90
CA GLY A 80 -4.93 4.55 -22.07
C GLY A 80 -5.35 5.03 -23.46
N ALA A 81 -4.90 6.22 -23.86
CA ALA A 81 -5.18 6.79 -25.18
C ALA A 81 -4.59 5.97 -26.33
N LEU A 82 -3.38 5.41 -26.17
CA LEU A 82 -2.80 4.49 -27.14
C LEU A 82 -3.62 3.21 -27.29
N SER A 83 -4.15 2.68 -26.17
CA SER A 83 -5.01 1.51 -26.20
C SER A 83 -6.37 1.77 -26.85
N ASP A 84 -6.90 2.99 -26.76
CA ASP A 84 -8.10 3.42 -27.47
C ASP A 84 -7.87 3.58 -28.99
N ARG A 85 -6.64 3.89 -29.38
CA ARG A 85 -6.28 4.09 -30.80
C ARG A 85 -5.82 2.81 -31.50
N PHE A 86 -4.92 2.07 -30.89
CA PHE A 86 -4.28 0.90 -31.51
C PHE A 86 -4.96 -0.42 -31.17
N GLY A 87 -5.85 -0.41 -30.18
CA GLY A 87 -6.48 -1.59 -29.60
C GLY A 87 -5.91 -1.96 -28.23
N ARG A 88 -6.68 -2.69 -27.45
CA ARG A 88 -6.29 -3.07 -26.08
C ARG A 88 -5.18 -4.10 -26.06
N ARG A 89 -5.29 -5.12 -26.93
CA ARG A 89 -4.35 -6.25 -26.99
C ARG A 89 -2.90 -5.85 -27.19
N PRO A 90 -2.52 -5.08 -28.23
CA PRO A 90 -1.11 -4.74 -28.44
C PRO A 90 -0.52 -3.92 -27.30
N VAL A 91 -1.31 -3.03 -26.68
CA VAL A 91 -0.83 -2.21 -25.57
C VAL A 91 -0.61 -3.04 -24.32
N ILE A 92 -1.50 -4.00 -23.99
CA ILE A 92 -1.30 -4.93 -22.88
C ILE A 92 -0.04 -5.78 -23.09
N LEU A 93 0.12 -6.36 -24.26
CA LEU A 93 1.29 -7.22 -24.57
C LEU A 93 2.61 -6.44 -24.53
N LEU A 94 2.61 -5.20 -25.07
CA LEU A 94 3.79 -4.33 -25.01
C LEU A 94 4.12 -3.92 -23.58
N SER A 95 3.13 -3.64 -22.75
CA SER A 95 3.32 -3.33 -21.33
C SER A 95 3.92 -4.52 -20.58
N CYS A 96 3.36 -5.73 -20.77
CA CYS A 96 3.90 -6.95 -20.15
C CYS A 96 5.32 -7.27 -20.63
N LEU A 97 5.62 -7.05 -21.92
CA LEU A 97 6.97 -7.22 -22.47
C LEU A 97 7.95 -6.23 -21.84
N GLY A 98 7.56 -4.95 -21.75
CA GLY A 98 8.39 -3.92 -21.11
C GLY A 98 8.67 -4.23 -19.63
N LEU A 99 7.67 -4.73 -18.88
CA LEU A 99 7.86 -5.19 -17.50
C LEU A 99 8.79 -6.40 -17.44
N GLY A 100 8.66 -7.37 -18.35
CA GLY A 100 9.58 -8.50 -18.43
C GLY A 100 11.02 -8.07 -18.67
N LEU A 101 11.24 -7.13 -19.58
CA LEU A 101 12.56 -6.54 -19.84
C LEU A 101 13.09 -5.74 -18.66
N ASP A 102 12.24 -4.98 -17.97
CA ASP A 102 12.60 -4.30 -16.72
C ASP A 102 13.16 -5.26 -15.68
N PHE A 103 12.49 -6.40 -15.45
CA PHE A 103 12.94 -7.41 -14.51
C PHE A 103 14.26 -8.09 -14.94
N VAL A 104 14.46 -8.31 -16.25
CA VAL A 104 15.76 -8.78 -16.77
C VAL A 104 16.85 -7.77 -16.48
N VAL A 105 16.62 -6.48 -16.75
CA VAL A 105 17.59 -5.40 -16.47
C VAL A 105 17.92 -5.34 -14.99
N MET A 106 16.90 -5.47 -14.09
CA MET A 106 17.15 -5.53 -12.65
C MET A 106 17.96 -6.77 -12.23
N ALA A 107 17.69 -7.94 -12.81
CA ALA A 107 18.38 -9.17 -12.50
C ALA A 107 19.88 -9.12 -12.86
N ILE A 108 20.22 -8.48 -13.98
CA ILE A 108 21.61 -8.31 -14.45
C ILE A 108 22.26 -7.00 -13.96
N ALA A 109 21.54 -6.15 -13.21
CA ALA A 109 22.07 -4.87 -12.76
C ALA A 109 23.34 -5.04 -11.91
N HIS A 110 24.36 -4.24 -12.20
CA HIS A 110 25.61 -4.17 -11.46
C HIS A 110 25.85 -2.76 -10.87
N SER A 111 24.91 -1.84 -11.07
CA SER A 111 25.04 -0.45 -10.60
C SER A 111 23.67 0.18 -10.35
N LEU A 112 23.66 1.23 -9.51
CA LEU A 112 22.44 2.01 -9.24
C LEU A 112 21.85 2.69 -10.50
N PRO A 113 22.65 3.28 -11.41
CA PRO A 113 22.10 3.83 -12.66
C PRO A 113 21.37 2.79 -13.53
N MET A 114 21.86 1.55 -13.53
CA MET A 114 21.18 0.48 -14.27
C MET A 114 19.85 0.09 -13.64
N LEU A 115 19.76 0.04 -12.31
CA LEU A 115 18.48 -0.13 -11.61
C LEU A 115 17.55 1.06 -11.88
N LEU A 116 18.08 2.29 -11.99
CA LEU A 116 17.29 3.46 -12.32
C LEU A 116 16.69 3.37 -13.73
N LEU A 117 17.49 2.92 -14.71
CA LEU A 117 16.99 2.64 -16.06
C LEU A 117 15.84 1.64 -16.05
N ALA A 118 15.96 0.57 -15.26
CA ALA A 118 14.89 -0.38 -15.05
C ALA A 118 13.62 0.32 -14.52
N ARG A 119 13.72 1.20 -13.52
CA ARG A 119 12.57 1.96 -13.01
C ARG A 119 11.92 2.87 -14.06
N ILE A 120 12.69 3.45 -14.97
CA ILE A 120 12.15 4.22 -16.09
C ILE A 120 11.32 3.33 -17.01
N ILE A 121 11.86 2.17 -17.40
CA ILE A 121 11.16 1.19 -18.24
C ILE A 121 9.86 0.73 -17.55
N SER A 122 9.95 0.37 -16.27
CA SER A 122 8.81 -0.03 -15.47
C SER A 122 7.73 1.05 -15.39
N GLY A 123 8.12 2.31 -15.14
CA GLY A 123 7.18 3.44 -15.09
C GLY A 123 6.44 3.68 -16.40
N VAL A 124 7.16 3.54 -17.54
CA VAL A 124 6.56 3.66 -18.88
C VAL A 124 5.59 2.51 -19.15
N CYS A 125 5.89 1.30 -18.71
CA CYS A 125 5.14 0.08 -19.04
C CYS A 125 4.06 -0.32 -18.02
N SER A 126 3.96 0.37 -16.88
CA SER A 126 3.13 -0.03 -15.73
C SER A 126 1.62 0.19 -15.86
N ALA A 127 1.12 0.70 -17.00
CA ALA A 127 -0.31 0.97 -17.19
C ALA A 127 -1.13 -0.25 -17.67
N SER A 128 -0.57 -1.47 -17.60
CA SER A 128 -1.28 -2.72 -17.90
C SER A 128 -2.59 -2.83 -17.12
N PHE A 129 -2.61 -2.40 -15.84
CA PHE A 129 -3.79 -2.44 -14.98
C PHE A 129 -4.94 -1.54 -15.48
N SER A 130 -4.64 -0.32 -15.95
CA SER A 130 -5.67 0.58 -16.48
C SER A 130 -6.27 0.04 -17.78
N THR A 131 -5.42 -0.49 -18.66
CA THR A 131 -5.83 -1.11 -19.93
C THR A 131 -6.60 -2.41 -19.69
N ALA A 132 -6.22 -3.22 -18.68
CA ALA A 132 -6.95 -4.42 -18.27
C ALA A 132 -8.36 -4.09 -17.77
N ASN A 133 -8.53 -3.02 -16.98
CA ASN A 133 -9.85 -2.54 -16.56
C ASN A 133 -10.71 -2.14 -17.77
N ALA A 134 -10.15 -1.40 -18.72
CA ALA A 134 -10.84 -1.03 -19.95
C ALA A 134 -11.22 -2.27 -20.78
N TYR A 135 -10.31 -3.23 -20.93
CA TYR A 135 -10.56 -4.49 -21.60
C TYR A 135 -11.75 -5.24 -20.99
N ILE A 136 -11.79 -5.38 -19.66
CA ILE A 136 -12.92 -6.00 -18.95
C ILE A 136 -14.22 -5.27 -19.22
N ALA A 137 -14.20 -3.93 -19.20
CA ALA A 137 -15.38 -3.13 -19.47
C ALA A 137 -15.90 -3.34 -20.90
N ASP A 138 -14.98 -3.59 -21.87
CA ASP A 138 -15.32 -3.84 -23.28
C ASP A 138 -15.98 -5.23 -23.48
N VAL A 139 -15.43 -6.28 -22.82
CA VAL A 139 -15.91 -7.67 -23.01
C VAL A 139 -17.02 -8.11 -22.07
N THR A 140 -17.34 -7.31 -21.04
CA THR A 140 -18.29 -7.69 -19.98
C THR A 140 -19.56 -6.86 -20.04
N PRO A 141 -20.76 -7.50 -20.12
CA PRO A 141 -22.03 -6.80 -20.03
C PRO A 141 -22.16 -6.02 -18.73
N PRO A 142 -22.91 -4.89 -18.72
CA PRO A 142 -23.02 -4.00 -17.55
C PRO A 142 -23.47 -4.72 -16.26
N ASP A 143 -24.39 -5.68 -16.36
CA ASP A 143 -24.92 -6.47 -15.25
C ASP A 143 -23.88 -7.40 -14.59
N LYS A 144 -22.81 -7.79 -15.31
CA LYS A 144 -21.76 -8.71 -14.83
C LYS A 144 -20.42 -8.00 -14.54
N ARG A 145 -20.31 -6.70 -14.83
CA ARG A 145 -19.06 -5.93 -14.62
C ARG A 145 -18.58 -5.95 -13.17
N ALA A 146 -19.51 -5.82 -12.22
CA ALA A 146 -19.16 -5.84 -10.80
C ALA A 146 -18.43 -7.14 -10.40
N GLY A 147 -18.90 -8.30 -10.89
CA GLY A 147 -18.24 -9.58 -10.65
C GLY A 147 -16.87 -9.69 -11.33
N ALA A 148 -16.74 -9.19 -12.56
CA ALA A 148 -15.48 -9.21 -13.29
C ALA A 148 -14.43 -8.30 -12.64
N PHE A 149 -14.80 -7.10 -12.17
CA PHE A 149 -13.89 -6.26 -11.38
C PHE A 149 -13.57 -6.86 -10.01
N GLY A 150 -14.51 -7.59 -9.39
CA GLY A 150 -14.24 -8.37 -8.17
C GLY A 150 -13.18 -9.44 -8.37
N MET A 151 -13.12 -10.08 -9.54
CA MET A 151 -12.06 -11.01 -9.92
C MET A 151 -10.68 -10.32 -9.96
N LEU A 152 -10.59 -9.11 -10.52
CA LEU A 152 -9.31 -8.35 -10.49
C LEU A 152 -8.87 -8.05 -9.07
N GLY A 153 -9.81 -7.66 -8.20
CA GLY A 153 -9.53 -7.48 -6.78
C GLY A 153 -9.00 -8.74 -6.10
N ALA A 154 -9.55 -9.91 -6.45
CA ALA A 154 -9.05 -11.20 -5.96
C ALA A 154 -7.64 -11.52 -6.50
N ALA A 155 -7.38 -11.28 -7.79
CA ALA A 155 -6.05 -11.43 -8.38
C ALA A 155 -5.02 -10.54 -7.65
N PHE A 156 -5.40 -9.30 -7.38
CA PHE A 156 -4.57 -8.35 -6.64
C PHE A 156 -4.27 -8.86 -5.23
N GLY A 157 -5.30 -9.32 -4.49
CA GLY A 157 -5.14 -9.86 -3.14
C GLY A 157 -4.23 -11.09 -3.10
N ILE A 158 -4.42 -12.05 -4.01
CA ILE A 158 -3.60 -13.26 -4.10
C ILE A 158 -2.15 -12.89 -4.45
N GLY A 159 -1.95 -12.06 -5.47
CA GLY A 159 -0.61 -11.66 -5.91
C GLY A 159 0.14 -10.88 -4.83
N PHE A 160 -0.54 -10.02 -4.08
CA PHE A 160 0.06 -9.24 -3.00
C PHE A 160 0.43 -10.07 -1.76
N VAL A 161 -0.20 -11.22 -1.54
CA VAL A 161 0.18 -12.17 -0.47
C VAL A 161 1.26 -13.12 -0.96
N ALA A 162 1.04 -13.75 -2.11
CA ALA A 162 1.95 -14.76 -2.64
C ALA A 162 3.28 -14.16 -3.14
N GLY A 163 3.23 -12.95 -3.73
CA GLY A 163 4.41 -12.26 -4.26
C GLY A 163 5.52 -12.11 -3.23
N PRO A 164 5.30 -11.39 -2.11
CA PRO A 164 6.33 -11.25 -1.08
C PRO A 164 6.82 -12.56 -0.49
N LEU A 165 5.95 -13.57 -0.31
CA LEU A 165 6.36 -14.89 0.20
C LEU A 165 7.37 -15.57 -0.75
N ILE A 166 7.06 -15.60 -2.04
CA ILE A 166 7.94 -16.16 -3.07
C ILE A 166 9.21 -15.31 -3.15
N GLY A 167 9.07 -13.98 -3.13
CA GLY A 167 10.18 -13.03 -3.20
C GLY A 167 11.17 -13.17 -2.06
N GLY A 168 10.68 -13.33 -0.83
CA GLY A 168 11.55 -13.53 0.31
C GLY A 168 12.22 -14.87 0.35
N TRP A 169 11.52 -15.94 -0.07
CA TRP A 169 12.12 -17.27 -0.20
C TRP A 169 13.22 -17.25 -1.26
N LEU A 170 12.95 -16.74 -2.46
CA LEU A 170 13.97 -16.62 -3.52
C LEU A 170 15.08 -15.64 -3.12
N GLY A 171 14.74 -14.52 -2.44
CA GLY A 171 15.71 -13.54 -1.95
C GLY A 171 16.66 -14.10 -0.90
N SER A 172 16.23 -15.08 -0.10
CA SER A 172 17.09 -15.78 0.85
C SER A 172 18.10 -16.72 0.17
N ILE A 173 17.83 -17.18 -1.03
CA ILE A 173 18.78 -17.95 -1.87
C ILE A 173 19.78 -16.99 -2.53
N GLY A 174 19.30 -15.84 -2.98
CA GLY A 174 20.12 -14.77 -3.56
C GLY A 174 19.29 -13.59 -4.05
N LEU A 175 19.82 -12.38 -3.86
CA LEU A 175 19.11 -11.11 -4.13
C LEU A 175 18.64 -10.94 -5.58
N ARG A 176 19.17 -11.71 -6.53
CA ARG A 176 18.82 -11.61 -7.96
C ARG A 176 17.78 -12.61 -8.42
N TRP A 177 17.57 -13.71 -7.69
CA TRP A 177 16.61 -14.75 -8.06
C TRP A 177 15.18 -14.27 -8.18
N PRO A 178 14.68 -13.37 -7.29
CA PRO A 178 13.33 -12.81 -7.42
C PRO A 178 13.10 -12.10 -8.75
N PHE A 179 14.10 -11.36 -9.25
CA PHE A 179 14.00 -10.63 -10.52
C PHE A 179 13.99 -11.59 -11.74
N TRP A 180 14.81 -12.63 -11.73
CA TRP A 180 14.76 -13.65 -12.78
C TRP A 180 13.42 -14.39 -12.80
N PHE A 181 12.88 -14.71 -11.63
CA PHE A 181 11.56 -15.33 -11.53
C PHE A 181 10.45 -14.40 -12.06
N ALA A 182 10.44 -13.14 -11.67
CA ALA A 182 9.49 -12.15 -12.16
C ALA A 182 9.62 -11.93 -13.68
N ALA A 183 10.84 -11.87 -14.21
CA ALA A 183 11.10 -11.78 -15.64
C ALA A 183 10.51 -12.99 -16.39
N GLY A 184 10.76 -14.20 -15.90
CA GLY A 184 10.23 -15.44 -16.48
C GLY A 184 8.70 -15.43 -16.52
N LEU A 185 8.04 -15.05 -15.41
CA LEU A 185 6.58 -14.95 -15.34
C LEU A 185 6.03 -13.91 -16.32
N ALA A 186 6.62 -12.70 -16.36
CA ALA A 186 6.15 -11.62 -17.23
C ALA A 186 6.32 -12.01 -18.71
N LEU A 187 7.45 -12.60 -19.10
CA LEU A 187 7.70 -13.05 -20.48
C LEU A 187 6.79 -14.22 -20.88
N LEU A 188 6.55 -15.17 -19.96
CA LEU A 188 5.56 -16.24 -20.17
C LEU A 188 4.15 -15.67 -20.34
N ASN A 189 3.79 -14.62 -19.60
CA ASN A 189 2.52 -13.93 -19.75
C ASN A 189 2.39 -13.26 -21.12
N VAL A 190 3.44 -12.64 -21.64
CA VAL A 190 3.47 -12.10 -23.02
C VAL A 190 3.23 -13.23 -24.03
N LEU A 191 3.95 -14.33 -23.90
CA LEU A 191 3.82 -15.48 -24.81
C LEU A 191 2.40 -16.06 -24.74
N TYR A 192 1.86 -16.26 -23.56
CA TYR A 192 0.48 -16.71 -23.37
C TYR A 192 -0.53 -15.73 -23.99
N GLY A 193 -0.36 -14.43 -23.76
CA GLY A 193 -1.23 -13.40 -24.30
C GLY A 193 -1.16 -13.30 -25.83
N TRP A 194 0.02 -13.53 -26.39
CA TRP A 194 0.19 -13.53 -27.85
C TRP A 194 -0.71 -14.56 -28.54
N PHE A 195 -0.85 -15.75 -27.95
CA PHE A 195 -1.67 -16.82 -28.52
C PHE A 195 -3.15 -16.78 -28.09
N VAL A 196 -3.44 -16.30 -26.87
CA VAL A 196 -4.77 -16.48 -26.26
C VAL A 196 -5.59 -15.19 -26.21
N LEU A 197 -4.96 -14.00 -26.10
CA LEU A 197 -5.69 -12.76 -25.90
C LEU A 197 -6.32 -12.28 -27.23
N PRO A 198 -7.66 -12.26 -27.37
CA PRO A 198 -8.31 -11.61 -28.51
C PRO A 198 -8.29 -10.10 -28.35
N GLU A 199 -8.46 -9.38 -29.46
CA GLU A 199 -8.70 -7.92 -29.40
C GLU A 199 -10.12 -7.65 -28.90
N SER A 200 -10.25 -6.71 -27.94
CA SER A 200 -11.55 -6.32 -27.38
C SER A 200 -12.15 -5.09 -28.04
N LEU A 201 -11.30 -4.24 -28.63
CA LEU A 201 -11.75 -2.99 -29.25
C LEU A 201 -11.73 -3.12 -30.79
N PRO A 202 -12.92 -3.29 -31.43
CA PRO A 202 -13.02 -3.35 -32.88
C PRO A 202 -12.46 -2.09 -33.53
N ALA A 203 -11.94 -2.24 -34.75
CA ALA A 203 -11.29 -1.13 -35.48
C ALA A 203 -12.20 0.10 -35.67
N GLU A 204 -13.51 -0.16 -35.82
CA GLU A 204 -14.56 0.87 -36.03
C GLU A 204 -14.80 1.74 -34.77
N ARG A 205 -14.45 1.21 -33.57
CA ARG A 205 -14.62 1.93 -32.30
C ARG A 205 -13.34 2.60 -31.83
N ARG A 206 -12.24 2.46 -32.58
CA ARG A 206 -10.95 3.07 -32.24
C ARG A 206 -10.98 4.57 -32.45
N THR A 207 -10.35 5.32 -31.55
CA THR A 207 -10.25 6.78 -31.70
C THR A 207 -9.25 7.17 -32.77
N VAL A 208 -9.64 8.08 -33.67
CA VAL A 208 -8.76 8.55 -34.74
C VAL A 208 -7.71 9.55 -34.23
N ARG A 209 -8.07 10.36 -33.23
CA ARG A 209 -7.20 11.40 -32.66
C ARG A 209 -6.92 11.15 -31.19
N LEU A 210 -5.67 11.34 -30.76
CA LEU A 210 -5.27 11.38 -29.36
C LEU A 210 -5.77 12.69 -28.74
N ASP A 211 -6.73 12.61 -27.85
CA ASP A 211 -7.24 13.78 -27.14
C ASP A 211 -6.51 13.94 -25.81
N TRP A 212 -5.52 14.84 -25.83
CA TRP A 212 -4.72 15.19 -24.65
C TRP A 212 -5.49 15.99 -23.60
N SER A 213 -6.65 16.55 -23.95
CA SER A 213 -7.44 17.38 -23.03
C SER A 213 -8.00 16.59 -21.86
N HIS A 214 -8.31 15.31 -22.08
CA HIS A 214 -8.79 14.39 -21.05
C HIS A 214 -7.68 13.84 -20.14
N ALA A 215 -6.41 13.98 -20.56
CA ALA A 215 -5.24 13.53 -19.80
C ALA A 215 -4.68 14.60 -18.82
N ASN A 216 -5.44 15.66 -18.51
CA ASN A 216 -4.96 16.74 -17.66
C ASN A 216 -5.36 16.52 -16.17
N PRO A 217 -4.47 15.91 -15.35
CA PRO A 217 -4.77 15.64 -13.93
C PRO A 217 -4.87 16.92 -13.09
N LEU A 218 -4.19 18.00 -13.50
CA LEU A 218 -4.26 19.29 -12.80
C LEU A 218 -5.62 19.97 -13.03
N GLY A 219 -6.24 19.78 -14.18
CA GLY A 219 -7.61 20.24 -14.46
C GLY A 219 -8.64 19.56 -13.56
N ALA A 220 -8.46 18.27 -13.30
CA ALA A 220 -9.30 17.49 -12.39
C ALA A 220 -9.22 17.99 -10.93
N LEU A 221 -8.04 18.42 -10.47
CA LEU A 221 -7.86 19.01 -9.13
C LEU A 221 -8.60 20.34 -8.96
N LYS A 222 -8.67 21.18 -10.02
CA LYS A 222 -9.45 22.42 -9.99
C LYS A 222 -10.94 22.14 -9.79
N LEU A 223 -11.44 21.01 -10.29
CA LEU A 223 -12.84 20.62 -10.12
C LEU A 223 -13.20 20.38 -8.65
N LEU A 224 -12.31 19.80 -7.84
CA LEU A 224 -12.56 19.55 -6.42
C LEU A 224 -12.82 20.84 -5.62
N ARG A 225 -12.20 21.96 -6.02
CA ARG A 225 -12.46 23.26 -5.38
C ARG A 225 -13.90 23.76 -5.58
N ARG A 226 -14.58 23.26 -6.61
CA ARG A 226 -15.98 23.62 -6.91
C ARG A 226 -16.98 22.92 -5.96
N TYR A 227 -16.52 21.85 -5.28
CA TYR A 227 -17.32 21.08 -4.32
C TYR A 227 -16.63 21.08 -2.95
N PRO A 228 -16.90 22.07 -2.05
CA PRO A 228 -16.16 22.21 -0.78
C PRO A 228 -16.25 21.01 0.15
N GLN A 229 -17.38 20.29 0.12
CA GLN A 229 -17.59 19.08 0.94
C GLN A 229 -16.73 17.93 0.41
N VAL A 230 -16.71 17.72 -0.91
CA VAL A 230 -15.88 16.73 -1.59
C VAL A 230 -14.39 17.06 -1.40
N PHE A 231 -14.01 18.32 -1.48
CA PHE A 231 -12.62 18.75 -1.27
C PHE A 231 -12.09 18.34 0.11
N GLY A 232 -12.91 18.44 1.15
CA GLY A 232 -12.51 17.99 2.48
C GLY A 232 -12.29 16.48 2.59
N LEU A 233 -13.20 15.68 2.02
CA LEU A 233 -13.04 14.23 1.98
C LEU A 233 -11.88 13.83 1.07
N ALA A 234 -11.68 14.52 -0.05
CA ALA A 234 -10.55 14.32 -0.94
C ALA A 234 -9.22 14.59 -0.25
N SER A 235 -9.16 15.61 0.61
CA SER A 235 -7.97 15.90 1.45
C SER A 235 -7.71 14.77 2.46
N VAL A 236 -8.76 14.20 3.06
CA VAL A 236 -8.63 13.01 3.93
C VAL A 236 -8.08 11.82 3.14
N VAL A 237 -8.60 11.57 1.94
CA VAL A 237 -8.10 10.51 1.04
C VAL A 237 -6.64 10.76 0.67
N PHE A 238 -6.25 12.00 0.35
CA PHE A 238 -4.86 12.35 0.05
C PHE A 238 -3.93 12.08 1.24
N LEU A 239 -4.27 12.57 2.44
CA LEU A 239 -3.45 12.36 3.64
C LEU A 239 -3.35 10.89 4.02
N ALA A 240 -4.44 10.13 3.89
CA ALA A 240 -4.44 8.69 4.14
C ALA A 240 -3.55 7.94 3.15
N ASN A 241 -3.62 8.27 1.85
CA ASN A 241 -2.73 7.67 0.86
C ASN A 241 -1.28 8.10 1.05
N LEU A 242 -1.02 9.38 1.35
CA LEU A 242 0.34 9.85 1.66
C LEU A 242 0.92 9.06 2.84
N ALA A 243 0.17 8.92 3.95
CA ALA A 243 0.59 8.12 5.10
C ALA A 243 0.84 6.65 4.73
N HIS A 244 0.03 6.07 3.82
CA HIS A 244 0.20 4.69 3.34
C HIS A 244 1.54 4.46 2.65
N TYR A 245 2.08 5.46 1.96
CA TYR A 245 3.35 5.33 1.26
C TYR A 245 4.57 5.14 2.18
N VAL A 246 4.41 5.25 3.50
CA VAL A 246 5.47 4.86 4.46
C VAL A 246 5.86 3.38 4.29
N TYR A 247 4.90 2.47 4.03
CA TYR A 247 5.18 1.05 3.85
C TYR A 247 6.13 0.77 2.68
N PRO A 248 5.78 1.09 1.42
CA PRO A 248 6.66 0.80 0.29
C PRO A 248 7.95 1.62 0.31
N SER A 249 8.00 2.73 1.05
CA SER A 249 9.16 3.62 1.09
C SER A 249 10.25 3.15 2.04
N ILE A 250 9.89 2.69 3.25
CA ILE A 250 10.90 2.47 4.29
C ILE A 250 10.77 1.14 5.03
N PHE A 251 9.66 0.40 4.92
CA PHE A 251 9.41 -0.76 5.77
C PHE A 251 10.55 -1.78 5.75
N VAL A 252 11.07 -2.14 4.57
CA VAL A 252 12.15 -3.14 4.42
C VAL A 252 13.45 -2.63 5.04
N LEU A 253 13.82 -1.36 4.76
CA LEU A 253 15.03 -0.76 5.33
C LEU A 253 14.92 -0.60 6.85
N PHE A 254 13.76 -0.14 7.33
CA PHE A 254 13.48 0.01 8.76
C PHE A 254 13.56 -1.34 9.48
N ALA A 255 12.94 -2.38 8.93
CA ALA A 255 12.94 -3.71 9.53
C ALA A 255 14.35 -4.33 9.55
N GLY A 256 15.12 -4.13 8.47
CA GLY A 256 16.52 -4.54 8.41
C GLY A 256 17.40 -3.77 9.40
N TYR A 257 17.20 -2.45 9.52
CA TYR A 257 17.97 -1.61 10.43
C TYR A 257 17.64 -1.88 11.90
N GLN A 258 16.34 -1.89 12.24
CA GLN A 258 15.88 -1.93 13.64
C GLN A 258 15.85 -3.34 14.23
N TYR A 259 15.46 -4.34 13.41
CA TYR A 259 15.23 -5.71 13.87
C TYR A 259 16.19 -6.73 13.26
N HIS A 260 17.08 -6.30 12.35
CA HIS A 260 17.97 -7.16 11.58
C HIS A 260 17.22 -8.24 10.77
N TRP A 261 16.00 -7.92 10.32
CA TRP A 261 15.21 -8.79 9.48
C TRP A 261 15.77 -8.86 8.06
N GLY A 262 15.90 -10.08 7.56
CA GLY A 262 16.22 -10.32 6.16
C GLY A 262 14.96 -10.40 5.27
N PRO A 263 15.14 -10.69 3.98
CA PRO A 263 14.02 -10.82 3.03
C PRO A 263 12.97 -11.84 3.45
N ARG A 264 13.37 -12.92 4.12
CA ARG A 264 12.48 -13.98 4.59
C ARG A 264 11.52 -13.50 5.68
N GLU A 265 12.03 -12.86 6.73
CA GLU A 265 11.25 -12.32 7.83
C GLU A 265 10.30 -11.22 7.35
N VAL A 266 10.80 -10.28 6.55
CA VAL A 266 10.01 -9.22 5.92
C VAL A 266 8.84 -9.82 5.13
N SER A 267 9.07 -10.89 4.40
CA SER A 267 8.04 -11.55 3.58
C SER A 267 6.94 -12.19 4.40
N TRP A 268 7.26 -12.82 5.53
CA TRP A 268 6.26 -13.35 6.44
C TRP A 268 5.37 -12.24 7.02
N VAL A 269 5.97 -11.10 7.36
CA VAL A 269 5.21 -9.94 7.85
C VAL A 269 4.29 -9.39 6.77
N LEU A 270 4.79 -9.22 5.53
CA LEU A 270 3.98 -8.75 4.41
C LEU A 270 2.82 -9.70 4.09
N ALA A 271 3.08 -11.01 4.14
CA ALA A 271 2.02 -12.01 3.99
C ALA A 271 0.97 -11.91 5.11
N GLY A 272 1.41 -11.75 6.36
CA GLY A 272 0.52 -11.52 7.51
C GLY A 272 -0.33 -10.27 7.35
N VAL A 273 0.25 -9.16 6.90
CA VAL A 273 -0.47 -7.93 6.56
C VAL A 273 -1.51 -8.19 5.47
N GLY A 274 -1.13 -8.93 4.41
CA GLY A 274 -2.03 -9.30 3.32
C GLY A 274 -3.21 -10.15 3.80
N VAL A 275 -2.95 -11.17 4.62
CA VAL A 275 -4.00 -12.02 5.20
C VAL A 275 -4.94 -11.21 6.10
N CYS A 276 -4.41 -10.38 6.99
CA CYS A 276 -5.22 -9.49 7.83
C CYS A 276 -6.09 -8.54 6.96
N SER A 277 -5.51 -7.99 5.89
CA SER A 277 -6.22 -7.12 4.97
C SER A 277 -7.38 -7.85 4.27
N ILE A 278 -7.15 -9.09 3.80
CA ILE A 278 -8.21 -9.92 3.20
C ILE A 278 -9.34 -10.18 4.21
N ILE A 279 -9.00 -10.58 5.43
CA ILE A 279 -9.98 -10.84 6.51
C ILE A 279 -10.81 -9.58 6.78
N VAL A 280 -10.16 -8.43 6.95
CA VAL A 280 -10.84 -7.16 7.21
C VAL A 280 -11.76 -6.78 6.06
N ASN A 281 -11.27 -6.80 4.82
CA ASN A 281 -12.04 -6.41 3.64
C ASN A 281 -13.22 -7.37 3.38
N ALA A 282 -13.00 -8.68 3.46
CA ALA A 282 -14.03 -9.66 3.16
C ALA A 282 -15.09 -9.79 4.28
N LEU A 283 -14.67 -9.72 5.55
CA LEU A 283 -15.55 -10.05 6.67
C LEU A 283 -16.02 -8.84 7.47
N LEU A 284 -15.16 -7.82 7.65
CA LEU A 284 -15.43 -6.73 8.60
C LEU A 284 -15.97 -5.47 7.94
N VAL A 285 -15.45 -5.06 6.79
CA VAL A 285 -15.85 -3.80 6.12
C VAL A 285 -17.37 -3.73 5.94
N GLY A 286 -17.96 -4.72 5.27
CA GLY A 286 -19.40 -4.72 4.98
C GLY A 286 -20.27 -4.77 6.24
N ARG A 287 -19.84 -5.49 7.28
CA ARG A 287 -20.57 -5.59 8.55
C ARG A 287 -20.49 -4.30 9.37
N LEU A 288 -19.29 -3.71 9.46
CA LEU A 288 -19.07 -2.50 10.23
C LEU A 288 -19.69 -1.27 9.57
N VAL A 289 -19.57 -1.13 8.26
CA VAL A 289 -20.21 -0.02 7.53
C VAL A 289 -21.72 -0.07 7.67
N ARG A 290 -22.35 -1.26 7.58
CA ARG A 290 -23.82 -1.40 7.78
C ARG A 290 -24.25 -1.08 9.21
N ARG A 291 -23.44 -1.43 10.23
CA ARG A 291 -23.81 -1.22 11.65
C ARG A 291 -23.52 0.18 12.14
N LEU A 292 -22.39 0.76 11.74
CA LEU A 292 -21.91 2.05 12.25
C LEU A 292 -22.28 3.24 11.35
N GLY A 293 -22.60 2.96 10.07
CA GLY A 293 -22.71 3.95 9.02
C GLY A 293 -21.30 4.38 8.52
N GLU A 294 -21.26 4.93 7.30
CA GLU A 294 -20.00 5.22 6.59
C GLU A 294 -19.10 6.20 7.34
N ARG A 295 -19.70 7.22 7.96
CA ARG A 295 -18.94 8.23 8.72
C ARG A 295 -18.19 7.64 9.91
N ARG A 296 -18.88 6.88 10.78
CA ARG A 296 -18.27 6.28 11.96
C ARG A 296 -17.27 5.20 11.57
N ALA A 297 -17.56 4.45 10.50
CA ALA A 297 -16.66 3.48 9.93
C ALA A 297 -15.36 4.13 9.40
N LEU A 298 -15.46 5.28 8.71
CA LEU A 298 -14.31 6.08 8.30
C LEU A 298 -13.45 6.51 9.49
N LEU A 299 -14.06 7.09 10.52
CA LEU A 299 -13.35 7.55 11.72
C LEU A 299 -12.72 6.40 12.48
N LEU A 300 -13.41 5.25 12.61
CA LEU A 300 -12.86 4.04 13.24
C LEU A 300 -11.63 3.55 12.47
N GLY A 301 -11.74 3.41 11.14
CA GLY A 301 -10.63 2.95 10.30
C GLY A 301 -9.41 3.85 10.40
N LEU A 302 -9.60 5.18 10.25
CA LEU A 302 -8.49 6.14 10.38
C LEU A 302 -7.88 6.11 11.79
N GLY A 303 -8.68 6.02 12.85
CA GLY A 303 -8.20 5.93 14.24
C GLY A 303 -7.37 4.67 14.50
N CYS A 304 -7.82 3.51 14.00
CA CYS A 304 -7.03 2.27 14.07
C CYS A 304 -5.71 2.39 13.31
N GLY A 305 -5.71 3.07 12.14
CA GLY A 305 -4.49 3.35 11.40
C GLY A 305 -3.50 4.22 12.18
N VAL A 306 -3.99 5.30 12.83
CA VAL A 306 -3.16 6.15 13.70
C VAL A 306 -2.51 5.33 14.82
N ILE A 307 -3.30 4.51 15.53
CA ILE A 307 -2.80 3.66 16.62
C ILE A 307 -1.77 2.66 16.08
N GLY A 308 -2.06 2.01 14.94
CA GLY A 308 -1.14 1.07 14.31
C GLY A 308 0.20 1.71 13.95
N PHE A 309 0.20 2.91 13.37
CA PHE A 309 1.43 3.62 13.04
C PHE A 309 2.21 4.12 14.26
N ILE A 310 1.53 4.50 15.34
CA ILE A 310 2.20 4.82 16.61
C ILE A 310 2.90 3.58 17.16
N ILE A 311 2.23 2.42 17.12
CA ILE A 311 2.84 1.15 17.57
C ILE A 311 4.08 0.85 16.72
N TYR A 312 4.01 0.95 15.40
CA TYR A 312 5.16 0.72 14.52
C TYR A 312 6.32 1.68 14.79
N GLY A 313 6.02 2.96 15.05
CA GLY A 313 7.04 3.97 15.30
C GLY A 313 7.73 3.84 16.66
N LEU A 314 7.06 3.23 17.63
CA LEU A 314 7.56 3.05 19.01
C LEU A 314 7.99 1.61 19.31
N ALA A 315 7.87 0.70 18.34
CA ALA A 315 8.21 -0.71 18.56
C ALA A 315 9.74 -0.91 18.62
N ASP A 316 10.23 -1.31 19.78
CA ASP A 316 11.66 -1.63 19.98
C ASP A 316 12.00 -3.07 19.58
N SER A 317 11.01 -3.90 19.33
CA SER A 317 11.18 -5.29 18.95
C SER A 317 10.24 -5.69 17.82
N GLY A 318 10.62 -6.69 17.04
CA GLY A 318 9.79 -7.24 15.99
C GLY A 318 8.44 -7.78 16.50
N ALA A 319 8.40 -8.34 17.71
CA ALA A 319 7.16 -8.80 18.33
C ALA A 319 6.20 -7.63 18.63
N ALA A 320 6.71 -6.51 19.14
CA ALA A 320 5.93 -5.30 19.36
C ALA A 320 5.39 -4.72 18.04
N PHE A 321 6.21 -4.74 16.98
CA PHE A 321 5.78 -4.34 15.63
C PHE A 321 4.61 -5.22 15.14
N LEU A 322 4.69 -6.54 15.29
CA LEU A 322 3.66 -7.48 14.84
C LEU A 322 2.30 -7.26 15.52
N VAL A 323 2.26 -6.76 16.76
CA VAL A 323 1.00 -6.37 17.43
C VAL A 323 0.28 -5.26 16.68
N GLY A 324 1.02 -4.37 16.05
CA GLY A 324 0.44 -3.29 15.24
C GLY A 324 -0.25 -3.78 13.97
N VAL A 325 0.11 -4.95 13.42
CA VAL A 325 -0.39 -5.45 12.14
C VAL A 325 -1.92 -5.63 12.11
N PRO A 326 -2.56 -6.38 13.02
CA PRO A 326 -4.01 -6.54 13.01
C PRO A 326 -4.76 -5.23 13.30
N ILE A 327 -4.17 -4.34 14.10
CA ILE A 327 -4.76 -3.03 14.43
C ILE A 327 -4.73 -2.14 13.19
N SER A 328 -3.58 -2.03 12.53
CA SER A 328 -3.44 -1.23 11.30
C SER A 328 -4.26 -1.77 10.13
N ALA A 329 -4.47 -3.09 10.07
CA ALA A 329 -5.31 -3.71 9.04
C ALA A 329 -6.75 -3.20 9.07
N LEU A 330 -7.29 -2.83 10.24
CA LEU A 330 -8.62 -2.23 10.37
C LEU A 330 -8.73 -0.87 9.65
N TRP A 331 -7.62 -0.22 9.35
CA TRP A 331 -7.62 0.98 8.53
C TRP A 331 -8.20 0.76 7.12
N ALA A 332 -8.16 -0.44 6.59
CA ALA A 332 -8.77 -0.79 5.31
C ALA A 332 -10.26 -0.43 5.22
N ILE A 333 -10.96 -0.26 6.36
CA ILE A 333 -12.37 0.18 6.43
C ILE A 333 -12.53 1.63 5.95
N ALA A 334 -11.49 2.45 6.07
CA ALA A 334 -11.58 3.88 5.79
C ALA A 334 -11.79 4.19 4.30
N ALA A 335 -11.09 3.50 3.39
CA ALA A 335 -11.14 3.77 1.96
C ALA A 335 -12.54 3.59 1.35
N PRO A 336 -13.24 2.44 1.51
CA PRO A 336 -14.58 2.27 0.99
C PRO A 336 -15.60 3.20 1.67
N SER A 337 -15.40 3.55 2.95
CA SER A 337 -16.25 4.49 3.66
C SER A 337 -16.11 5.92 3.13
N ALA A 338 -14.89 6.38 2.87
CA ALA A 338 -14.62 7.68 2.26
C ALA A 338 -15.21 7.75 0.85
N GLN A 339 -15.02 6.70 0.06
CA GLN A 339 -15.55 6.59 -1.30
C GLN A 339 -17.07 6.67 -1.33
N ALA A 340 -17.76 5.96 -0.43
CA ALA A 340 -19.22 6.02 -0.33
C ALA A 340 -19.71 7.41 0.05
N LEU A 341 -19.05 8.10 0.98
CA LEU A 341 -19.38 9.47 1.36
C LEU A 341 -19.20 10.44 0.18
N ILE A 342 -18.09 10.34 -0.56
CA ILE A 342 -17.82 11.21 -1.72
C ILE A 342 -18.87 11.00 -2.82
N THR A 343 -19.21 9.75 -3.13
CA THR A 343 -20.18 9.45 -4.20
C THR A 343 -21.59 9.94 -3.88
N ARG A 344 -21.97 10.09 -2.63
CA ARG A 344 -23.26 10.66 -2.22
C ARG A 344 -23.35 12.17 -2.40
N GLU A 345 -22.21 12.88 -2.30
CA GLU A 345 -22.15 14.34 -2.45
C GLU A 345 -22.07 14.78 -3.91
N VAL A 346 -21.94 13.86 -4.85
CA VAL A 346 -21.68 14.14 -6.26
C VAL A 346 -22.78 13.51 -7.13
N GLY A 347 -23.37 14.31 -8.01
CA GLY A 347 -24.32 13.81 -9.02
C GLY A 347 -23.67 12.82 -9.99
N ALA A 348 -24.50 11.96 -10.60
CA ALA A 348 -24.06 10.90 -11.49
C ALA A 348 -23.21 11.41 -12.68
N ASP A 349 -23.52 12.61 -13.17
CA ASP A 349 -22.83 13.30 -14.28
C ASP A 349 -21.40 13.75 -13.96
N ALA A 350 -21.09 14.00 -12.68
CA ALA A 350 -19.78 14.46 -12.22
C ALA A 350 -18.93 13.36 -11.57
N GLN A 351 -19.48 12.17 -11.30
CA GLN A 351 -18.78 11.09 -10.60
C GLN A 351 -17.48 10.69 -11.30
N GLY A 352 -17.48 10.50 -12.60
CA GLY A 352 -16.28 10.13 -13.37
C GLY A 352 -15.15 11.16 -13.22
N ARG A 353 -15.49 12.45 -13.29
CA ARG A 353 -14.51 13.55 -13.13
C ARG A 353 -13.95 13.63 -11.73
N VAL A 354 -14.78 13.42 -10.72
CA VAL A 354 -14.34 13.39 -9.30
C VAL A 354 -13.44 12.18 -9.04
N GLN A 355 -13.77 11.00 -9.57
CA GLN A 355 -12.92 9.81 -9.49
C GLN A 355 -11.55 10.04 -10.14
N GLY A 356 -11.52 10.65 -11.31
CA GLY A 356 -10.25 11.04 -11.95
C GLY A 356 -9.43 12.00 -11.09
N ALA A 357 -10.07 12.96 -10.42
CA ALA A 357 -9.40 13.88 -9.51
C ALA A 357 -8.85 13.17 -8.26
N LEU A 358 -9.59 12.23 -7.68
CA LEU A 358 -9.14 11.42 -6.54
C LEU A 358 -7.94 10.54 -6.94
N THR A 359 -7.98 9.90 -8.11
CA THR A 359 -6.84 9.15 -8.64
C THR A 359 -5.61 10.03 -8.82
N GLY A 360 -5.79 11.27 -9.32
CA GLY A 360 -4.71 12.26 -9.41
C GLY A 360 -4.09 12.59 -8.04
N LEU A 361 -4.91 12.75 -6.99
CA LEU A 361 -4.41 12.96 -5.62
C LEU A 361 -3.63 11.75 -5.09
N VAL A 362 -4.10 10.54 -5.34
CA VAL A 362 -3.39 9.30 -4.97
C VAL A 362 -2.04 9.22 -5.68
N SER A 363 -1.99 9.59 -6.96
CA SER A 363 -0.72 9.63 -7.71
C SER A 363 0.25 10.68 -7.15
N LEU A 364 -0.24 11.87 -6.76
CA LEU A 364 0.59 12.89 -6.10
C LEU A 364 1.14 12.39 -4.75
N ALA A 365 0.33 11.66 -3.98
CA ALA A 365 0.79 11.02 -2.75
C ALA A 365 1.88 9.98 -3.05
N GLY A 366 1.76 9.24 -4.17
CA GLY A 366 2.77 8.28 -4.63
C GLY A 366 4.09 8.92 -5.03
N ILE A 367 4.06 10.15 -5.54
CA ILE A 367 5.25 10.93 -5.87
C ILE A 367 5.91 11.49 -4.58
N ALA A 368 5.11 12.10 -3.70
CA ALA A 368 5.60 12.78 -2.51
C ALA A 368 6.02 11.80 -1.39
N GLY A 369 5.34 10.65 -1.27
CA GLY A 369 5.52 9.71 -0.17
C GLY A 369 6.94 9.17 -0.05
N PRO A 370 7.52 8.54 -1.09
CA PRO A 370 8.87 8.02 -1.03
C PRO A 370 9.91 9.09 -0.69
N LEU A 371 9.78 10.29 -1.28
CA LEU A 371 10.66 11.41 -0.96
C LEU A 371 10.57 11.80 0.52
N LEU A 372 9.36 11.94 1.04
CA LEU A 372 9.11 12.35 2.41
C LEU A 372 9.65 11.33 3.40
N PHE A 373 9.20 10.07 3.31
CA PHE A 373 9.46 9.08 4.34
C PHE A 373 10.89 8.55 4.33
N ALA A 374 11.48 8.35 3.16
CA ALA A 374 12.85 7.87 3.09
C ALA A 374 13.86 8.93 3.56
N ASN A 375 13.60 10.23 3.27
CA ASN A 375 14.45 11.31 3.80
C ASN A 375 14.33 11.47 5.31
N VAL A 376 13.09 11.38 5.85
CA VAL A 376 12.89 11.40 7.31
C VAL A 376 13.60 10.22 7.96
N PHE A 377 13.55 9.03 7.35
CA PHE A 377 14.27 7.86 7.86
C PHE A 377 15.79 8.11 7.86
N ALA A 378 16.35 8.50 6.70
CA ALA A 378 17.77 8.77 6.57
C ALA A 378 18.25 9.83 7.57
N TRP A 379 17.47 10.91 7.77
CA TRP A 379 17.80 11.95 8.75
C TRP A 379 17.87 11.40 10.17
N PHE A 380 16.85 10.68 10.64
CA PHE A 380 16.76 10.24 12.02
C PHE A 380 17.67 9.05 12.39
N ILE A 381 18.21 8.32 11.41
CA ILE A 381 19.25 7.29 11.63
C ILE A 381 20.67 7.81 11.37
N GLY A 382 20.83 9.00 10.78
CA GLY A 382 22.11 9.60 10.48
C GLY A 382 22.85 10.09 11.73
N SER A 383 24.18 10.17 11.65
CA SER A 383 25.04 10.59 12.76
C SER A 383 24.85 12.04 13.21
N GLY A 384 24.24 12.89 12.35
CA GLY A 384 23.91 14.29 12.67
C GLY A 384 22.54 14.51 13.29
N ALA A 385 21.78 13.45 13.55
CA ALA A 385 20.43 13.57 14.10
C ALA A 385 20.48 14.02 15.58
N PRO A 386 19.65 15.00 15.99
CA PRO A 386 19.58 15.43 17.39
C PRO A 386 18.97 14.34 18.30
N LEU A 387 18.19 13.45 17.71
CA LEU A 387 17.54 12.30 18.36
C LEU A 387 17.61 11.11 17.42
N HIS A 388 18.18 10.01 17.86
CA HIS A 388 18.17 8.75 17.12
C HIS A 388 16.80 8.07 17.25
N LEU A 389 15.96 8.21 16.22
CA LEU A 389 14.59 7.70 16.22
C LEU A 389 14.24 7.03 14.88
N PRO A 390 14.65 5.78 14.67
CA PRO A 390 14.38 5.07 13.41
C PRO A 390 12.88 4.96 13.06
N GLY A 391 12.01 4.97 14.07
CA GLY A 391 10.56 4.96 13.92
C GLY A 391 9.91 6.28 13.51
N ALA A 392 10.67 7.39 13.38
CA ALA A 392 10.14 8.71 13.06
C ALA A 392 9.25 8.77 11.80
N PRO A 393 9.55 8.06 10.69
CA PRO A 393 8.65 8.06 9.53
C PRO A 393 7.26 7.48 9.84
N TRP A 394 7.18 6.45 10.68
CA TRP A 394 5.90 5.87 11.10
C TRP A 394 5.10 6.84 11.96
N LEU A 395 5.76 7.57 12.86
CA LEU A 395 5.14 8.63 13.67
C LEU A 395 4.66 9.79 12.80
N LEU A 396 5.43 10.18 11.79
CA LEU A 396 5.01 11.17 10.80
C LEU A 396 3.75 10.70 10.04
N ALA A 397 3.71 9.44 9.62
CA ALA A 397 2.54 8.85 9.00
C ALA A 397 1.32 8.85 9.95
N ALA A 398 1.54 8.58 11.24
CA ALA A 398 0.49 8.69 12.27
C ALA A 398 -0.05 10.12 12.39
N VAL A 399 0.83 11.14 12.37
CA VAL A 399 0.44 12.56 12.42
C VAL A 399 -0.38 12.95 11.18
N LEU A 400 0.05 12.56 9.98
CA LEU A 400 -0.68 12.81 8.74
C LEU A 400 -2.07 12.17 8.77
N LEU A 401 -2.15 10.93 9.24
CA LEU A 401 -3.40 10.20 9.34
C LEU A 401 -4.31 10.79 10.43
N ALA A 402 -3.75 11.24 11.56
CA ALA A 402 -4.47 11.94 12.62
C ALA A 402 -5.01 13.28 12.15
N ALA A 403 -4.26 14.02 11.32
CA ALA A 403 -4.76 15.24 10.68
C ALA A 403 -5.96 14.92 9.76
N GLY A 404 -5.88 13.86 8.95
CA GLY A 404 -7.00 13.37 8.16
C GLY A 404 -8.20 12.97 9.02
N TRP A 405 -7.97 12.27 10.13
CA TRP A 405 -9.00 11.90 11.10
C TRP A 405 -9.70 13.13 11.70
N GLY A 406 -8.93 14.16 12.13
CA GLY A 406 -9.45 15.41 12.65
C GLY A 406 -10.28 16.20 11.63
N MET A 407 -9.84 16.20 10.35
CA MET A 407 -10.61 16.81 9.25
C MET A 407 -11.92 16.06 8.99
N ALA A 408 -11.89 14.72 8.98
CA ALA A 408 -13.08 13.88 8.84
C ALA A 408 -14.05 14.10 10.02
N TRP A 409 -13.53 14.22 11.23
CA TRP A 409 -14.33 14.50 12.43
C TRP A 409 -15.10 15.81 12.32
N LYS A 410 -14.43 16.93 11.98
CA LYS A 410 -15.02 18.27 11.90
C LYS A 410 -16.08 18.39 10.81
N ARG A 411 -15.85 17.80 9.63
CA ARG A 411 -16.75 17.93 8.48
C ARG A 411 -17.92 16.95 8.47
N ALA A 412 -17.81 15.93 9.25
CA ALA A 412 -18.86 14.95 9.40
C ALA A 412 -19.85 15.31 10.54
N ALA A 413 -19.89 16.56 11.03
CA ALA A 413 -21.01 17.00 11.88
C ALA A 413 -22.31 16.90 11.08
N PRO A 414 -23.37 16.24 11.58
CA PRO A 414 -24.64 16.21 10.88
C PRO A 414 -25.09 17.64 10.70
N ALA A 415 -25.50 18.00 9.47
CA ALA A 415 -26.31 19.19 9.28
C ALA A 415 -27.50 19.08 10.26
N PRO A 416 -27.86 20.15 10.98
CA PRO A 416 -28.98 20.09 11.90
C PRO A 416 -30.22 19.73 11.11
N HIS A 417 -30.68 18.48 11.23
CA HIS A 417 -31.97 18.06 10.70
C HIS A 417 -33.05 18.83 11.45
N PRO A 418 -33.88 19.61 10.77
CA PRO A 418 -35.06 20.14 11.40
C PRO A 418 -36.01 18.99 11.70
N ARG A 419 -36.22 18.72 12.98
CA ARG A 419 -37.17 17.77 13.57
C ARG A 419 -36.73 16.29 13.67
N ARG A 420 -36.17 15.96 14.83
CA ARG A 420 -36.53 14.76 15.61
C ARG A 420 -35.99 14.90 17.04
N SER A 421 -36.73 15.58 17.88
CA SER A 421 -36.39 15.84 19.30
C SER A 421 -36.60 14.63 20.24
N ARG A 422 -36.79 13.41 19.73
CA ARG A 422 -36.98 12.20 20.57
C ARG A 422 -35.80 11.21 20.56
N GLU A 423 -34.82 11.33 19.66
CA GLU A 423 -33.68 10.41 19.62
C GLU A 423 -32.42 10.92 20.33
N ALA A 424 -32.42 12.16 20.80
CA ALA A 424 -31.25 12.77 21.47
C ALA A 424 -30.89 12.08 22.80
N ASN A 425 -31.85 11.47 23.50
CA ASN A 425 -31.58 10.77 24.76
C ASN A 425 -31.04 9.35 24.64
N LEU A 426 -31.19 8.70 23.48
CA LEU A 426 -30.56 7.42 23.20
C LEU A 426 -29.10 7.58 22.73
N PHE A 427 -28.71 8.80 22.32
CA PHE A 427 -27.40 9.12 21.80
C PHE A 427 -26.34 9.25 22.90
N SER A 428 -26.72 9.71 24.10
CA SER A 428 -25.80 9.87 25.24
C SER A 428 -25.42 8.52 25.89
N LEU A 429 -26.27 7.51 25.80
CA LEU A 429 -26.01 6.17 26.32
C LEU A 429 -25.13 5.31 25.38
N ARG A 430 -25.22 5.52 24.04
CA ARG A 430 -24.42 4.77 23.07
C ARG A 430 -22.99 5.30 22.89
N SER A 431 -22.73 6.58 23.14
CA SER A 431 -21.36 7.13 23.13
C SER A 431 -20.50 6.59 24.26
N ARG A 432 -21.12 6.18 25.37
CA ARG A 432 -20.40 5.54 26.51
C ARG A 432 -19.94 4.10 26.23
N LEU A 433 -20.44 3.43 25.19
CA LEU A 433 -20.05 2.06 24.83
C LEU A 433 -18.87 1.97 23.84
N LEU A 434 -18.55 3.05 23.12
CA LEU A 434 -17.40 3.09 22.18
C LEU A 434 -16.08 3.48 22.88
N PHE A 435 -16.16 4.22 24.00
CA PHE A 435 -14.98 4.59 24.79
C PHE A 435 -14.22 3.39 25.41
N PRO A 436 -14.87 2.29 25.86
CA PRO A 436 -14.16 1.15 26.42
C PRO A 436 -13.35 0.36 25.40
N ILE A 437 -13.71 0.35 24.11
CA ILE A 437 -12.97 -0.39 23.08
C ILE A 437 -11.63 0.30 22.79
N CYS A 438 -11.61 1.63 22.69
CA CYS A 438 -10.36 2.39 22.57
C CYS A 438 -9.54 2.39 23.87
N ALA A 439 -10.20 2.42 25.04
CA ALA A 439 -9.53 2.31 26.33
C ALA A 439 -8.99 0.89 26.62
N GLY A 440 -9.67 -0.14 26.10
CA GLY A 440 -9.22 -1.54 26.18
C GLY A 440 -7.97 -1.80 25.35
N THR A 441 -7.90 -1.25 24.15
CA THR A 441 -6.71 -1.33 23.30
C THR A 441 -5.53 -0.55 23.86
N ALA A 442 -5.75 0.62 24.44
CA ALA A 442 -4.70 1.38 25.13
C ALA A 442 -4.17 0.64 26.39
N ARG A 443 -5.02 -0.08 27.12
CA ARG A 443 -4.58 -0.93 28.24
C ARG A 443 -3.85 -2.19 27.77
N LEU A 444 -4.25 -2.78 26.65
CA LEU A 444 -3.55 -3.91 26.05
C LEU A 444 -2.16 -3.50 25.54
N VAL A 445 -2.05 -2.34 24.93
CA VAL A 445 -0.78 -1.73 24.51
C VAL A 445 0.12 -1.46 25.72
N SER A 446 -0.43 -0.90 26.82
CA SER A 446 0.36 -0.66 28.03
C SER A 446 0.73 -1.94 28.77
N PHE A 447 -0.08 -3.00 28.68
CA PHE A 447 0.22 -4.32 29.26
C PHE A 447 1.32 -5.04 28.48
N VAL A 448 1.26 -5.03 27.14
CA VAL A 448 2.28 -5.62 26.26
C VAL A 448 3.63 -4.90 26.37
N LEU A 449 3.61 -3.57 26.55
CA LEU A 449 4.82 -2.78 26.78
C LEU A 449 5.44 -3.01 28.17
N ARG A 450 4.67 -3.48 29.17
CA ARG A 450 5.16 -3.75 30.53
C ARG A 450 5.62 -5.18 30.79
N HIS A 451 5.13 -6.14 30.05
CA HIS A 451 5.51 -7.54 30.24
C HIS A 451 6.29 -8.02 29.01
N ARG A 452 7.59 -8.23 29.19
CA ARG A 452 8.47 -8.95 28.26
C ARG A 452 7.85 -10.29 27.92
N LEU A 453 7.28 -10.43 26.72
CA LEU A 453 6.95 -11.72 26.15
C LEU A 453 8.26 -12.36 25.67
N GLU A 454 8.69 -13.39 26.35
CA GLU A 454 9.73 -14.28 25.85
C GLU A 454 9.29 -14.93 24.53
N PRO A 455 10.22 -15.22 23.60
CA PRO A 455 9.89 -15.60 22.23
C PRO A 455 9.44 -17.07 22.18
N LEU A 456 8.13 -17.30 22.05
CA LEU A 456 7.55 -18.64 21.90
C LEU A 456 7.49 -19.17 20.46
N TRP A 457 8.06 -18.46 19.45
CA TRP A 457 7.84 -18.83 18.03
C TRP A 457 9.07 -18.83 17.11
N PHE A 458 10.32 -18.79 17.64
CA PHE A 458 11.50 -18.93 16.77
C PHE A 458 12.38 -20.10 17.24
N PRO A 459 12.78 -21.01 16.35
CA PRO A 459 13.76 -22.03 16.70
C PRO A 459 15.10 -21.37 17.00
N THR A 460 15.58 -21.62 18.20
CA THR A 460 16.82 -21.15 18.78
C THR A 460 18.05 -21.56 17.97
N SER A 461 18.71 -20.61 17.33
CA SER A 461 20.13 -20.69 17.04
C SER A 461 20.86 -19.52 17.74
N TRP A 462 20.77 -19.47 19.05
CA TRP A 462 21.59 -18.59 19.90
C TRP A 462 22.21 -19.39 21.05
N GLN A 463 23.16 -20.28 20.72
CA GLN A 463 24.19 -20.70 21.68
C GLN A 463 25.35 -19.70 21.61
N PHE A 464 25.20 -18.55 22.22
CA PHE A 464 26.35 -17.67 22.56
C PHE A 464 25.99 -16.70 23.68
N ARG A 465 25.65 -17.21 24.86
CA ARG A 465 25.74 -16.47 26.15
C ARG A 465 25.73 -17.38 27.37
N HIS A 466 26.71 -18.26 27.43
CA HIS A 466 27.07 -18.91 28.69
C HIS A 466 28.59 -18.98 28.85
N ARG A 467 29.22 -17.83 29.08
CA ARG A 467 30.55 -17.73 29.73
C ARG A 467 30.78 -16.31 30.20
N LEU A 468 30.11 -15.89 31.28
CA LEU A 468 30.55 -14.78 32.14
C LEU A 468 29.66 -14.69 33.40
N ARG A 469 29.46 -15.82 34.08
CA ARG A 469 29.00 -15.83 35.47
C ARG A 469 29.72 -16.94 36.26
N SER A 470 31.01 -16.73 36.44
CA SER A 470 31.73 -17.44 37.51
C SER A 470 32.95 -16.61 37.85
N ARG A 471 32.80 -15.67 38.75
CA ARG A 471 33.81 -15.14 39.67
C ARG A 471 33.27 -13.84 40.28
N CYS A 472 32.57 -13.97 41.37
CA CYS A 472 32.70 -13.09 42.53
C CYS A 472 31.89 -13.75 43.66
N ALA A 473 32.61 -14.54 44.44
CA ALA A 473 32.22 -15.03 45.76
C ALA A 473 32.19 -13.86 46.73
N MET A 474 31.12 -13.75 47.48
CA MET A 474 31.09 -12.97 48.72
C MET A 474 31.87 -13.72 49.82
N PRO A 475 32.41 -13.00 50.81
CA PRO A 475 32.30 -13.40 52.21
C PRO A 475 31.77 -12.24 53.09
N PRO A 476 31.58 -12.52 54.40
CA PRO A 476 30.37 -12.12 55.10
C PRO A 476 30.56 -11.06 56.21
N ARG A 477 29.39 -10.50 56.61
CA ARG A 477 29.00 -9.95 57.95
C ARG A 477 30.04 -9.28 58.86
N MET A 478 29.78 -8.07 59.30
CA MET A 478 29.37 -7.58 60.65
C MET A 478 29.85 -6.14 60.91
N PRO A 479 29.47 -5.40 61.98
CA PRO A 479 28.18 -4.81 62.29
C PRO A 479 28.21 -3.28 62.61
N ILE A 480 27.04 -2.67 62.69
CA ILE A 480 26.55 -1.56 63.53
C ILE A 480 27.62 -0.63 64.22
N ALA A 481 27.55 0.67 63.98
CA ALA A 481 27.38 1.74 64.94
C ALA A 481 27.50 3.16 64.36
N TRP A 482 26.47 3.97 64.64
CA TRP A 482 26.43 5.36 65.09
C TRP A 482 27.49 6.35 64.47
N SER A 483 27.17 7.52 63.99
CA SER A 483 26.42 8.64 64.52
C SER A 483 26.59 9.86 63.63
N LYS A 484 25.53 10.65 63.53
CA LYS A 484 25.46 12.12 63.57
C LYS A 484 26.61 12.99 62.97
N GLN A 485 26.10 13.95 62.26
CA GLN A 485 26.42 15.39 62.20
C GLN A 485 26.81 15.92 60.84
N CYS A 486 25.89 16.78 60.41
CA CYS A 486 26.07 18.23 60.15
C CYS A 486 27.03 18.62 59.01
N ARG A 487 26.64 19.11 58.03
CA ARG A 487 26.17 20.43 57.55
C ARG A 487 25.84 20.36 56.06
#